data_5383e1f22c96016a73f579eab0190925
#
_entry.id   5383e1f22c96016a73f579eab0190925
#
_cell.length_a   1.000
_cell.length_b   1.000
_cell.length_c   1.000
_cell.angle_alpha   90.00
_cell.angle_beta   90.00
_cell.angle_gamma   90.00
#
_symmetry.space_group_name_H-M   'P 1'
#
loop_
_entity.id
_entity.type
_entity.pdbx_description
1 polymer ?
#
loop_
_entity_poly.entity_id
_entity_poly.type
_entity_poly.pdbx_seq_one_letter_code
_entity_poly.pdbx_strand_id
1 'polypeptide(L)'
;MKKLLAFICLCIQIVPIMGQSVLRTSHGVKVETKAACVELECFSSSIIRVKKYPLGQAPEKQSLSVTMQPEKVKYKIQEANNQVILTTSELTVLLDIIQNQVRFVTKDGKELLAEKPSSTGFTSFNDAGNSTYRIRQTFLLDSDEAIYGLGQHQRGKMN
;
A
#
# COMPACT_ATOMS: atom_id res chain seq x y z
N MET A 1 16.63 -60.66 26.57
CA MET A 1 17.12 -59.25 26.35
C MET A 1 16.33 -58.65 25.19
N LYS A 2 15.26 -57.94 25.51
CA LYS A 2 14.36 -57.30 24.51
C LYS A 2 14.83 -55.87 24.33
N LYS A 3 15.33 -55.53 23.14
CA LYS A 3 15.72 -54.16 22.76
C LYS A 3 14.45 -53.37 22.39
N LEU A 4 14.10 -52.42 23.23
CA LEU A 4 13.02 -51.48 23.02
C LEU A 4 13.53 -50.38 22.05
N LEU A 5 13.07 -50.38 20.81
CA LEU A 5 13.37 -49.35 19.83
C LEU A 5 12.38 -48.21 20.05
N ALA A 6 12.83 -47.13 20.67
CA ALA A 6 12.03 -45.90 20.80
C ALA A 6 12.06 -45.14 19.45
N PHE A 7 10.93 -45.14 18.75
CA PHE A 7 10.71 -44.40 17.53
C PHE A 7 10.32 -42.94 17.91
N ILE A 8 11.31 -42.05 17.92
CA ILE A 8 11.05 -40.62 18.11
C ILE A 8 10.46 -40.08 16.82
N CYS A 9 9.14 -39.92 16.77
CA CYS A 9 8.43 -39.26 15.67
C CYS A 9 8.63 -37.73 15.82
N LEU A 10 9.62 -37.21 15.12
CA LEU A 10 9.85 -35.74 15.04
C LEU A 10 8.75 -35.13 14.16
N CYS A 11 7.67 -34.70 14.78
CA CYS A 11 6.64 -33.90 14.08
C CYS A 11 7.23 -32.55 13.70
N ILE A 12 7.73 -32.45 12.47
CA ILE A 12 8.07 -31.16 11.86
C ILE A 12 6.74 -30.42 11.64
N GLN A 13 6.43 -29.51 12.52
CA GLN A 13 5.33 -28.56 12.35
C GLN A 13 5.71 -27.64 11.21
N ILE A 14 5.21 -27.89 10.01
CA ILE A 14 5.27 -26.95 8.89
C ILE A 14 4.31 -25.81 9.24
N VAL A 15 4.84 -24.78 9.88
CA VAL A 15 4.12 -23.51 10.04
C VAL A 15 4.01 -22.94 8.62
N PRO A 16 2.80 -22.75 8.06
CA PRO A 16 2.67 -22.06 6.80
C PRO A 16 3.19 -20.64 7.03
N ILE A 17 4.34 -20.34 6.45
CA ILE A 17 4.79 -18.95 6.30
C ILE A 17 3.76 -18.34 5.37
N MET A 18 2.82 -17.58 5.91
CA MET A 18 1.96 -16.70 5.12
C MET A 18 2.88 -15.65 4.50
N GLY A 19 3.45 -16.00 3.36
CA GLY A 19 4.31 -15.13 2.59
C GLY A 19 3.48 -13.94 2.10
N GLN A 20 3.94 -12.76 2.47
CA GLN A 20 3.46 -11.52 1.88
C GLN A 20 3.74 -11.63 0.38
N SER A 21 2.69 -11.57 -0.44
CA SER A 21 2.86 -11.72 -1.88
C SER A 21 3.19 -10.38 -2.51
N VAL A 22 4.37 -10.30 -3.12
CA VAL A 22 4.79 -9.16 -3.95
C VAL A 22 4.69 -9.59 -5.41
N LEU A 23 3.76 -9.00 -6.15
CA LEU A 23 3.49 -9.32 -7.54
C LEU A 23 3.86 -8.14 -8.44
N ARG A 24 4.77 -8.34 -9.38
CA ARG A 24 5.07 -7.35 -10.42
C ARG A 24 3.92 -7.27 -11.42
N THR A 25 3.50 -6.05 -11.74
CA THR A 25 2.48 -5.76 -12.74
C THR A 25 3.13 -5.14 -13.99
N SER A 26 2.34 -4.87 -15.03
CA SER A 26 2.81 -4.20 -16.25
C SER A 26 3.36 -2.78 -15.99
N HIS A 27 2.86 -2.10 -14.95
CA HIS A 27 3.20 -0.70 -14.69
C HIS A 27 3.68 -0.46 -13.24
N GLY A 28 4.03 -1.52 -12.50
CA GLY A 28 4.49 -1.35 -11.12
C GLY A 28 4.45 -2.62 -10.30
N VAL A 29 3.88 -2.55 -9.11
CA VAL A 29 3.84 -3.66 -8.15
C VAL A 29 2.54 -3.68 -7.36
N LYS A 30 2.05 -4.88 -7.09
CA LYS A 30 0.95 -5.17 -6.18
C LYS A 30 1.50 -5.93 -4.98
N VAL A 31 1.14 -5.50 -3.78
CA VAL A 31 1.60 -6.08 -2.51
C VAL A 31 0.39 -6.37 -1.62
N GLU A 32 0.29 -7.58 -1.11
CA GLU A 32 -0.68 -7.92 -0.08
C GLU A 32 -0.03 -7.79 1.28
N THR A 33 -0.48 -6.80 2.05
CA THR A 33 -0.11 -6.59 3.44
C THR A 33 -1.13 -7.27 4.36
N LYS A 34 -0.92 -7.27 5.66
CA LYS A 34 -1.93 -7.78 6.61
C LYS A 34 -3.22 -6.94 6.64
N ALA A 35 -3.15 -5.67 6.26
CA ALA A 35 -4.25 -4.71 6.40
C ALA A 35 -5.00 -4.45 5.09
N ALA A 36 -4.30 -4.53 3.95
CA ALA A 36 -4.83 -4.15 2.66
C ALA A 36 -4.02 -4.75 1.50
N CYS A 37 -4.61 -4.75 0.34
CA CYS A 37 -3.89 -4.85 -0.91
C CYS A 37 -3.44 -3.45 -1.33
N VAL A 38 -2.17 -3.29 -1.69
CA VAL A 38 -1.56 -2.02 -2.13
C VAL A 38 -1.01 -2.19 -3.53
N GLU A 39 -1.42 -1.35 -4.46
CA GLU A 39 -0.83 -1.27 -5.79
C GLU A 39 -0.12 0.07 -5.97
N LEU A 40 1.12 0.00 -6.43
CA LEU A 40 1.92 1.15 -6.85
C LEU A 40 2.04 1.10 -8.36
N GLU A 41 1.45 2.06 -9.05
CA GLU A 41 1.43 2.15 -10.52
C GLU A 41 2.21 3.38 -11.01
N CYS A 42 3.21 3.17 -11.83
CA CYS A 42 3.95 4.27 -12.47
C CYS A 42 3.14 4.82 -13.65
N PHE A 43 2.64 6.04 -13.52
CA PHE A 43 2.00 6.78 -14.62
C PHE A 43 3.01 7.59 -15.44
N SER A 44 4.01 8.16 -14.76
CA SER A 44 5.20 8.76 -15.37
C SER A 44 6.40 8.60 -14.45
N SER A 45 7.55 9.15 -14.76
CA SER A 45 8.72 9.17 -13.87
C SER A 45 8.49 9.93 -12.57
N SER A 46 7.56 10.88 -12.56
CA SER A 46 7.21 11.76 -11.42
C SER A 46 5.81 11.51 -10.85
N ILE A 47 5.02 10.60 -11.43
CA ILE A 47 3.65 10.31 -10.99
C ILE A 47 3.50 8.82 -10.70
N ILE A 48 3.32 8.51 -9.43
CA ILE A 48 3.02 7.15 -8.95
C ILE A 48 1.63 7.16 -8.34
N ARG A 49 0.73 6.37 -8.88
CA ARG A 49 -0.60 6.15 -8.33
C ARG A 49 -0.53 5.06 -7.26
N VAL A 50 -1.08 5.36 -6.09
CA VAL A 50 -1.28 4.38 -5.02
C VAL A 50 -2.75 3.99 -4.96
N LYS A 51 -3.06 2.71 -5.08
CA LYS A 51 -4.38 2.15 -4.84
C LYS A 51 -4.32 1.26 -3.62
N LYS A 52 -5.26 1.44 -2.68
CA LYS A 52 -5.44 0.57 -1.53
C LYS A 52 -6.87 0.08 -1.46
N TYR A 53 -7.05 -1.20 -1.20
CA TYR A 53 -8.36 -1.82 -1.10
C TYR A 53 -8.33 -3.04 -0.17
N PRO A 54 -9.49 -3.48 0.35
CA PRO A 54 -9.57 -4.65 1.23
C PRO A 54 -8.97 -5.91 0.60
N LEU A 55 -8.41 -6.79 1.41
CA LEU A 55 -7.92 -8.09 0.96
C LEU A 55 -9.03 -8.91 0.30
N GLY A 56 -8.66 -9.65 -0.74
CA GLY A 56 -9.61 -10.46 -1.51
C GLY A 56 -10.55 -9.67 -2.43
N GLN A 57 -10.37 -8.35 -2.52
CA GLN A 57 -11.11 -7.49 -3.44
C GLN A 57 -10.19 -6.87 -4.48
N ALA A 58 -10.78 -6.36 -5.55
CA ALA A 58 -10.10 -5.56 -6.56
C ALA A 58 -10.99 -4.38 -6.95
N PRO A 59 -10.42 -3.22 -7.30
CA PRO A 59 -11.21 -2.13 -7.84
C PRO A 59 -11.74 -2.52 -9.22
N GLU A 60 -13.06 -2.72 -9.32
CA GLU A 60 -13.72 -3.14 -10.56
C GLU A 60 -13.99 -1.97 -11.50
N LYS A 61 -14.08 -0.75 -10.95
CA LYS A 61 -14.47 0.44 -11.73
C LYS A 61 -13.26 1.29 -12.09
N GLN A 62 -13.21 1.71 -13.33
CA GLN A 62 -12.26 2.73 -13.77
C GLN A 62 -12.58 4.06 -13.07
N SER A 63 -11.54 4.79 -12.67
CA SER A 63 -11.71 6.13 -12.10
C SER A 63 -12.25 7.09 -13.16
N LEU A 64 -13.30 7.82 -12.83
CA LEU A 64 -13.84 8.88 -13.70
C LEU A 64 -12.95 10.13 -13.70
N SER A 65 -12.13 10.31 -12.68
CA SER A 65 -11.25 11.48 -12.52
C SER A 65 -9.85 11.27 -13.11
N VAL A 66 -9.44 10.02 -13.35
CA VAL A 66 -8.11 9.70 -13.89
C VAL A 66 -8.29 9.25 -15.33
N THR A 67 -8.05 10.18 -16.26
CA THR A 67 -8.13 9.95 -17.72
C THR A 67 -6.79 9.59 -18.35
N MET A 68 -5.68 9.91 -17.67
CA MET A 68 -4.34 9.59 -18.11
C MET A 68 -4.12 8.07 -18.11
N GLN A 69 -3.43 7.56 -19.11
CA GLN A 69 -2.98 6.17 -19.16
C GLN A 69 -1.53 6.08 -18.67
N PRO A 70 -1.12 4.98 -18.03
CA PRO A 70 0.27 4.79 -17.62
C PRO A 70 1.22 4.77 -18.82
N GLU A 71 2.29 5.52 -18.72
CA GLU A 71 3.37 5.54 -19.73
C GLU A 71 4.31 4.34 -19.55
N LYS A 72 5.15 4.09 -20.55
CA LYS A 72 6.26 3.12 -20.42
C LYS A 72 7.41 3.75 -19.63
N VAL A 73 7.36 3.63 -18.32
CA VAL A 73 8.37 4.17 -17.40
C VAL A 73 9.40 3.10 -17.07
N LYS A 74 10.68 3.48 -17.04
CA LYS A 74 11.74 2.63 -16.48
C LYS A 74 11.74 2.78 -14.96
N TYR A 75 11.50 1.70 -14.26
CA TYR A 75 11.54 1.65 -12.79
C TYR A 75 12.26 0.41 -12.28
N LYS A 76 12.72 0.46 -11.05
CA LYS A 76 13.31 -0.66 -10.32
C LYS A 76 12.43 -0.99 -9.12
N ILE A 77 12.30 -2.26 -8.80
CA ILE A 77 11.64 -2.74 -7.58
C ILE A 77 12.66 -3.54 -6.80
N GLN A 78 12.82 -3.21 -5.53
CA GLN A 78 13.67 -3.91 -4.56
C GLN A 78 12.82 -4.27 -3.33
N GLU A 79 13.11 -5.42 -2.76
CA GLU A 79 12.49 -5.91 -1.54
C GLU A 79 13.58 -6.07 -0.50
N ALA A 80 13.48 -5.36 0.61
CA ALA A 80 14.43 -5.43 1.71
C ALA A 80 13.77 -5.03 3.03
N ASN A 81 14.07 -5.72 4.12
CA ASN A 81 13.66 -5.35 5.47
C ASN A 81 12.17 -5.07 5.64
N ASN A 82 11.30 -5.91 5.09
CA ASN A 82 9.84 -5.72 5.06
C ASN A 82 9.38 -4.46 4.31
N GLN A 83 10.19 -3.96 3.41
CA GLN A 83 9.84 -2.84 2.54
C GLN A 83 9.90 -3.25 1.07
N VAL A 84 8.97 -2.70 0.30
CA VAL A 84 9.03 -2.68 -1.15
C VAL A 84 9.41 -1.27 -1.58
N ILE A 85 10.51 -1.17 -2.33
CA ILE A 85 11.07 0.09 -2.80
C ILE A 85 10.90 0.15 -4.31
N LEU A 86 10.10 1.09 -4.79
CA LEU A 86 9.91 1.38 -6.21
C LEU A 86 10.62 2.68 -6.56
N THR A 87 11.60 2.61 -7.46
CA THR A 87 12.41 3.76 -7.86
C THR A 87 12.28 4.02 -9.36
N THR A 88 11.91 5.26 -9.70
CA THR A 88 11.92 5.79 -11.06
C THR A 88 13.16 6.66 -11.29
N SER A 89 13.19 7.41 -12.39
CA SER A 89 14.24 8.43 -12.62
C SER A 89 14.11 9.66 -11.72
N GLU A 90 12.95 9.94 -11.13
CA GLU A 90 12.68 11.17 -10.37
C GLU A 90 12.23 10.94 -8.93
N LEU A 91 11.53 9.83 -8.66
CA LEU A 91 10.95 9.53 -7.35
C LEU A 91 11.38 8.15 -6.84
N THR A 92 11.38 8.02 -5.52
CA THR A 92 11.40 6.73 -4.84
C THR A 92 10.15 6.62 -3.95
N VAL A 93 9.45 5.51 -4.06
CA VAL A 93 8.31 5.16 -3.20
C VAL A 93 8.70 4.00 -2.31
N LEU A 94 8.52 4.18 -1.02
CA LEU A 94 8.81 3.19 0.02
C LEU A 94 7.47 2.68 0.56
N LEU A 95 7.19 1.41 0.42
CA LEU A 95 6.05 0.74 1.04
C LEU A 95 6.55 -0.14 2.18
N ASP A 96 6.27 0.25 3.42
CA ASP A 96 6.44 -0.61 4.59
C ASP A 96 5.26 -1.60 4.66
N ILE A 97 5.58 -2.88 4.53
CA ILE A 97 4.57 -3.95 4.44
C ILE A 97 3.92 -4.21 5.80
N ILE A 98 4.67 -4.05 6.90
CA ILE A 98 4.18 -4.27 8.27
C ILE A 98 3.25 -3.14 8.70
N GLN A 99 3.67 -1.89 8.46
CA GLN A 99 2.94 -0.68 8.83
C GLN A 99 1.88 -0.29 7.79
N ASN A 100 1.87 -0.95 6.63
CA ASN A 100 1.02 -0.58 5.49
C ASN A 100 1.13 0.92 5.15
N GLN A 101 2.35 1.45 5.25
CA GLN A 101 2.69 2.86 5.09
C GLN A 101 3.37 3.10 3.76
N VAL A 102 2.90 4.08 3.00
CA VAL A 102 3.58 4.56 1.80
C VAL A 102 4.23 5.90 2.07
N ARG A 103 5.48 6.05 1.61
CA ARG A 103 6.26 7.29 1.67
C ARG A 103 6.82 7.60 0.30
N PHE A 104 6.80 8.87 -0.06
CA PHE A 104 7.39 9.40 -1.28
C PHE A 104 8.61 10.23 -0.93
N VAL A 105 9.72 9.94 -1.58
CA VAL A 105 10.98 10.67 -1.39
C VAL A 105 11.59 11.04 -2.74
N THR A 106 12.30 12.15 -2.76
CA THR A 106 13.12 12.55 -3.91
C THR A 106 14.35 11.66 -4.03
N LYS A 107 15.14 11.82 -5.09
CA LYS A 107 16.39 11.06 -5.27
C LYS A 107 17.45 11.35 -4.21
N ASP A 108 17.49 12.58 -3.71
CA ASP A 108 18.37 13.04 -2.64
C ASP A 108 17.85 12.70 -1.25
N GLY A 109 16.74 11.96 -1.17
CA GLY A 109 16.20 11.42 0.08
C GLY A 109 15.30 12.37 0.86
N LYS A 110 14.94 13.53 0.30
CA LYS A 110 13.96 14.44 0.93
C LYS A 110 12.57 13.82 0.87
N GLU A 111 11.89 13.74 2.01
CA GLU A 111 10.50 13.29 2.08
C GLU A 111 9.58 14.34 1.44
N LEU A 112 8.69 13.87 0.57
CA LEU A 112 7.68 14.67 -0.12
C LEU A 112 6.29 14.47 0.47
N LEU A 113 5.98 13.22 0.88
CA LEU A 113 4.70 12.84 1.42
C LEU A 113 4.87 11.55 2.21
N ALA A 114 4.31 11.48 3.39
CA ALA A 114 4.25 10.26 4.18
C ALA A 114 2.85 9.98 4.71
N GLU A 115 2.43 8.73 4.60
CA GLU A 115 1.25 8.27 5.32
C GLU A 115 1.60 8.05 6.81
N LYS A 116 0.64 8.25 7.69
CA LYS A 116 0.80 7.82 9.08
C LYS A 116 0.84 6.28 9.13
N PRO A 117 1.78 5.67 9.86
CA PRO A 117 1.85 4.21 9.98
C PRO A 117 0.53 3.59 10.44
N SER A 118 0.14 2.47 9.84
CA SER A 118 -1.07 1.69 10.18
C SER A 118 -2.38 2.51 10.18
N SER A 119 -2.46 3.57 9.39
CA SER A 119 -3.60 4.49 9.39
C SER A 119 -4.66 4.21 8.33
N THR A 120 -4.36 3.36 7.35
CA THR A 120 -5.35 2.92 6.35
C THR A 120 -6.40 2.03 7.01
N GLY A 121 -7.66 2.35 6.85
CA GLY A 121 -8.76 1.57 7.41
C GLY A 121 -9.94 1.44 6.45
N PHE A 122 -10.53 0.25 6.44
CA PHE A 122 -11.75 -0.08 5.71
C PHE A 122 -12.77 -0.63 6.70
N THR A 123 -13.85 0.11 6.91
CA THR A 123 -14.94 -0.32 7.79
C THR A 123 -16.15 -0.60 6.93
N SER A 124 -16.67 -1.82 6.99
CA SER A 124 -17.89 -2.19 6.25
C SER A 124 -19.03 -1.25 6.59
N PHE A 125 -19.74 -0.81 5.57
CA PHE A 125 -20.82 0.14 5.67
C PHE A 125 -21.93 -0.26 4.69
N ASN A 126 -23.18 -0.17 5.13
CA ASN A 126 -24.35 -0.36 4.27
C ASN A 126 -24.89 1.01 3.87
N ASP A 127 -24.85 1.29 2.58
CA ASP A 127 -25.40 2.52 2.01
C ASP A 127 -26.68 2.22 1.25
N ALA A 128 -27.81 2.45 1.89
CA ALA A 128 -29.14 2.23 1.33
C ALA A 128 -29.32 0.83 0.64
N GLY A 129 -28.84 -0.23 1.31
CA GLY A 129 -28.90 -1.60 0.81
C GLY A 129 -27.67 -2.05 0.02
N ASN A 130 -26.74 -1.15 -0.32
CA ASN A 130 -25.49 -1.48 -0.99
C ASN A 130 -24.37 -1.71 0.02
N SER A 131 -23.71 -2.86 -0.08
CA SER A 131 -22.53 -3.15 0.74
C SER A 131 -21.33 -2.35 0.19
N THR A 132 -20.73 -1.53 1.04
CA THR A 132 -19.60 -0.67 0.70
C THR A 132 -18.65 -0.51 1.90
N TYR A 133 -17.69 0.42 1.81
CA TYR A 133 -16.74 0.71 2.87
C TYR A 133 -16.65 2.20 3.18
N ARG A 134 -16.58 2.51 4.48
CA ARG A 134 -16.04 3.78 4.96
C ARG A 134 -14.53 3.65 4.96
N ILE A 135 -13.86 4.56 4.25
CA ILE A 135 -12.40 4.53 4.06
C ILE A 135 -11.78 5.64 4.92
N ARG A 136 -10.67 5.32 5.57
CA ARG A 136 -9.83 6.27 6.28
C ARG A 136 -8.40 6.14 5.79
N GLN A 137 -7.78 7.29 5.46
CA GLN A 137 -6.36 7.43 5.18
C GLN A 137 -5.84 8.67 5.90
N THR A 138 -4.70 8.57 6.57
CA THR A 138 -4.08 9.67 7.30
C THR A 138 -2.68 9.92 6.77
N PHE A 139 -2.34 11.18 6.55
CA PHE A 139 -1.02 11.63 6.15
C PHE A 139 -0.34 12.37 7.30
N LEU A 140 0.98 12.39 7.30
CA LEU A 140 1.79 13.23 8.17
C LEU A 140 2.02 14.55 7.47
N LEU A 141 1.95 15.64 8.22
CA LEU A 141 2.22 16.99 7.76
C LEU A 141 3.35 17.57 8.62
N ASP A 142 4.22 18.36 8.01
CA ASP A 142 5.17 19.16 8.73
C ASP A 142 4.48 20.30 9.49
N SER A 143 5.15 20.84 10.50
CA SER A 143 4.54 21.84 11.41
C SER A 143 4.18 23.16 10.73
N ASP A 144 4.80 23.47 9.60
CA ASP A 144 4.59 24.64 8.76
C ASP A 144 3.80 24.36 7.48
N GLU A 145 3.36 23.09 7.29
CA GLU A 145 2.61 22.67 6.12
C GLU A 145 1.11 22.93 6.31
N ALA A 146 0.45 23.46 5.28
CA ALA A 146 -0.97 23.72 5.25
C ALA A 146 -1.65 23.07 4.06
N ILE A 147 -2.86 22.53 4.26
CA ILE A 147 -3.66 21.93 3.21
C ILE A 147 -4.71 22.96 2.75
N TYR A 148 -4.75 23.20 1.45
CA TYR A 148 -5.71 24.11 0.82
C TYR A 148 -6.61 23.36 -0.17
N GLY A 149 -7.78 23.93 -0.48
CA GLY A 149 -8.60 23.48 -1.59
C GLY A 149 -9.43 22.21 -1.35
N LEU A 150 -9.68 21.85 -0.10
CA LEU A 150 -10.48 20.65 0.25
C LEU A 150 -11.98 20.76 -0.11
N GLY A 151 -12.34 21.70 -0.97
CA GLY A 151 -13.72 21.95 -1.38
C GLY A 151 -14.43 22.94 -0.48
N GLN A 152 -15.72 23.18 -0.77
CA GLN A 152 -16.54 24.10 -0.01
C GLN A 152 -17.11 23.42 1.23
N HIS A 153 -16.69 23.86 2.40
CA HIS A 153 -17.27 23.43 3.67
C HIS A 153 -18.34 24.45 4.12
N GLN A 154 -19.56 23.99 4.37
CA GLN A 154 -20.68 24.85 4.83
C GLN A 154 -20.47 25.42 6.24
N ARG A 155 -19.38 25.12 6.93
CA ARG A 155 -19.10 25.54 8.30
C ARG A 155 -18.43 26.90 8.43
N GLY A 156 -18.11 27.58 7.33
CA GLY A 156 -17.52 28.91 7.33
C GLY A 156 -16.13 29.03 7.98
N LYS A 157 -15.45 27.91 8.21
CA LYS A 157 -14.07 27.87 8.72
C LYS A 157 -13.14 27.44 7.59
N MET A 158 -12.14 28.25 7.30
CA MET A 158 -10.94 27.82 6.57
C MET A 158 -10.02 27.16 7.59
N ASN A 159 -9.52 25.98 7.25
CA ASN A 159 -8.46 25.34 8.04
C ASN A 159 -7.15 26.02 7.72
#